data_985660b7912edcb59b6ff205efe600c0
#
_entry.id   985660b7912edcb59b6ff205efe600c0
#
_cell.length_a   1.000
_cell.length_b   1.000
_cell.length_c   1.000
_cell.angle_alpha   90.00
_cell.angle_beta   90.00
_cell.angle_gamma   90.00
#
_symmetry.space_group_name_H-M   'P 1'
#
loop_
_entity.id
_entity.type
_entity.pdbx_description
1 polymer ?
#
loop_
_entity_poly.entity_id
_entity_poly.type
_entity_poly.pdbx_seq_one_letter_code
_entity_poly.pdbx_strand_id
1 'polypeptide(L)'
;MSGFPVNRRQMLGIMGGALAAPAIIGKARAAEVTLRLHHMLPPVAPMHKAFFEPWSKTIREQSDGRIDIQIFPAMQLGGKPPQLADQVANNVVDIAWTLTVYTPGRYPVSETPSLPFMVTTAEATSVAMHKFMDEFGQDEYRGMKPLAFHVHAGGKFHMRDTAIENQADLEGLQIRAPNQSVGKALSILGAEPVFFPVTEMAVGLANGVIDGTCLPYEVVPAFKLHELTSFHCAPAEGGRGLYANSFALLMAGNAYDNMPDDLKAVIDANSGIDLSRQIGKQFDSFESVGYKMCADRGNKFVEIPKAEIERWQAATQPVVDDWIETLNDAGHDGKVMIDRLNQLIDAETA
;
A
#
# COMPACT_ATOMS: atom_id res chain seq x y z
N MET A 1 -58.64 34.12 -52.13
CA MET A 1 -57.22 34.04 -51.88
C MET A 1 -56.83 32.59 -51.97
N SER A 2 -56.16 32.20 -53.03
CA SER A 2 -55.90 30.84 -53.48
C SER A 2 -54.68 30.25 -52.76
N GLY A 3 -54.92 29.16 -51.99
CA GLY A 3 -53.88 28.33 -51.42
C GLY A 3 -53.48 27.21 -52.40
N PHE A 4 -52.25 27.14 -52.81
CA PHE A 4 -51.73 26.03 -53.62
C PHE A 4 -51.53 24.76 -52.77
N PRO A 5 -52.04 23.60 -53.17
CA PRO A 5 -51.76 22.35 -52.46
C PRO A 5 -50.38 21.83 -52.89
N VAL A 6 -49.47 21.75 -51.95
CA VAL A 6 -48.18 21.09 -52.15
C VAL A 6 -48.38 19.57 -52.14
N ASN A 7 -48.05 18.94 -53.27
CA ASN A 7 -48.25 17.52 -53.51
C ASN A 7 -47.20 16.66 -52.81
N ARG A 8 -47.62 15.60 -52.10
CA ARG A 8 -46.79 14.68 -51.31
C ARG A 8 -45.60 14.04 -52.06
N ARG A 9 -45.59 14.08 -53.36
CA ARG A 9 -44.50 13.58 -54.21
C ARG A 9 -43.33 14.53 -54.38
N GLN A 10 -43.48 15.80 -54.01
CA GLN A 10 -42.38 16.80 -54.09
C GLN A 10 -41.58 16.90 -52.80
N MET A 11 -42.06 16.32 -51.68
CA MET A 11 -41.29 16.28 -50.43
C MET A 11 -40.26 15.13 -50.35
N LEU A 12 -40.26 14.20 -51.27
CA LEU A 12 -39.32 13.07 -51.29
C LEU A 12 -38.04 13.32 -52.10
N GLY A 13 -37.88 14.54 -52.67
CA GLY A 13 -36.73 14.88 -53.52
C GLY A 13 -35.59 15.66 -52.85
N ILE A 14 -35.70 16.06 -51.55
CA ILE A 14 -34.70 16.93 -50.90
C ILE A 14 -33.98 16.25 -49.74
N MET A 15 -34.16 14.94 -49.50
CA MET A 15 -33.44 14.17 -48.50
C MET A 15 -32.40 13.20 -49.06
N GLY A 16 -31.77 13.57 -50.16
CA GLY A 16 -30.71 12.78 -50.81
C GLY A 16 -29.36 13.49 -50.84
N GLY A 17 -28.71 13.66 -49.72
CA GLY A 17 -27.38 14.32 -49.74
C GLY A 17 -26.65 14.43 -48.40
N ALA A 18 -27.04 13.69 -47.40
CA ALA A 18 -26.18 13.51 -46.22
C ALA A 18 -25.08 12.49 -46.57
N LEU A 19 -23.93 12.97 -47.02
CA LEU A 19 -22.68 12.19 -47.08
C LEU A 19 -22.49 11.55 -45.72
N ALA A 20 -22.79 10.28 -45.59
CA ALA A 20 -22.40 9.44 -44.48
C ALA A 20 -20.84 9.36 -44.55
N ALA A 21 -20.18 10.26 -43.85
CA ALA A 21 -18.79 10.06 -43.52
C ALA A 21 -18.71 8.73 -42.78
N PRO A 22 -17.90 7.75 -43.20
CA PRO A 22 -17.70 6.56 -42.45
C PRO A 22 -17.22 6.99 -41.07
N ALA A 23 -18.04 6.82 -40.05
CA ALA A 23 -17.55 6.85 -38.68
C ALA A 23 -16.49 5.75 -38.64
N ILE A 24 -15.23 6.13 -38.61
CA ILE A 24 -14.13 5.24 -38.24
C ILE A 24 -14.38 4.93 -36.76
N ILE A 25 -15.29 3.98 -36.53
CA ILE A 25 -15.38 3.28 -35.26
C ILE A 25 -14.04 2.53 -35.20
N GLY A 26 -13.04 3.14 -34.60
CA GLY A 26 -11.81 2.44 -34.24
C GLY A 26 -12.28 1.17 -33.55
N LYS A 27 -12.03 0.00 -34.17
CA LYS A 27 -12.29 -1.29 -33.54
C LYS A 27 -11.59 -1.23 -32.21
N ALA A 28 -12.33 -1.18 -31.10
CA ALA A 28 -11.78 -1.47 -29.79
C ALA A 28 -11.12 -2.84 -29.92
N ARG A 29 -9.80 -2.84 -30.06
CA ARG A 29 -9.02 -4.07 -30.16
C ARG A 29 -9.15 -4.73 -28.80
N ALA A 30 -9.63 -5.96 -28.76
CA ALA A 30 -9.62 -6.73 -27.52
C ALA A 30 -8.16 -6.74 -27.01
N ALA A 31 -8.00 -6.59 -25.69
CA ALA A 31 -6.68 -6.65 -25.10
C ALA A 31 -6.03 -8.00 -25.46
N GLU A 32 -4.75 -7.96 -25.81
CA GLU A 32 -3.96 -9.14 -26.11
C GLU A 32 -3.57 -9.89 -24.82
N VAL A 33 -3.31 -9.10 -23.78
CA VAL A 33 -2.99 -9.56 -22.43
C VAL A 33 -3.96 -8.94 -21.44
N THR A 34 -4.67 -9.79 -20.67
CA THR A 34 -5.51 -9.37 -19.56
C THR A 34 -4.89 -9.86 -18.25
N LEU A 35 -4.65 -8.93 -17.33
CA LEU A 35 -4.01 -9.20 -16.03
C LEU A 35 -5.00 -8.90 -14.90
N ARG A 36 -5.12 -9.81 -13.95
CA ARG A 36 -5.96 -9.62 -12.75
C ARG A 36 -5.08 -9.12 -11.61
N LEU A 37 -5.34 -7.87 -11.17
CA LEU A 37 -4.71 -7.27 -9.99
C LEU A 37 -5.61 -7.46 -8.79
N HIS A 38 -5.13 -8.15 -7.77
CA HIS A 38 -5.86 -8.46 -6.54
C HIS A 38 -5.26 -7.75 -5.34
N HIS A 39 -6.11 -7.14 -4.51
CA HIS A 39 -5.67 -6.50 -3.27
C HIS A 39 -6.76 -6.49 -2.19
N MET A 40 -6.36 -6.21 -0.94
CA MET A 40 -7.21 -6.32 0.24
C MET A 40 -8.05 -5.08 0.55
N LEU A 41 -7.66 -3.91 0.06
CA LEU A 41 -8.31 -2.65 0.43
C LEU A 41 -9.67 -2.49 -0.24
N PRO A 42 -10.64 -1.81 0.40
CA PRO A 42 -11.91 -1.49 -0.22
C PRO A 42 -11.73 -0.51 -1.40
N PRO A 43 -12.67 -0.47 -2.37
CA PRO A 43 -12.54 0.38 -3.57
C PRO A 43 -12.56 1.89 -3.29
N VAL A 44 -12.94 2.29 -2.07
CA VAL A 44 -12.87 3.70 -1.62
C VAL A 44 -11.49 4.11 -1.10
N ALA A 45 -10.59 3.16 -0.91
CA ALA A 45 -9.25 3.44 -0.39
C ALA A 45 -8.46 4.37 -1.35
N PRO A 46 -7.70 5.34 -0.81
CA PRO A 46 -6.88 6.23 -1.62
C PRO A 46 -5.93 5.47 -2.56
N MET A 47 -5.29 4.41 -2.08
CA MET A 47 -4.38 3.57 -2.88
C MET A 47 -5.08 2.94 -4.09
N HIS A 48 -6.34 2.50 -3.94
CA HIS A 48 -7.10 1.96 -5.08
C HIS A 48 -7.36 3.04 -6.13
N LYS A 49 -7.94 4.17 -5.73
CA LYS A 49 -8.42 5.21 -6.65
C LYS A 49 -7.32 6.09 -7.22
N ALA A 50 -6.32 6.44 -6.41
CA ALA A 50 -5.32 7.41 -6.81
C ALA A 50 -4.01 6.77 -7.26
N PHE A 51 -3.85 5.45 -7.07
CA PHE A 51 -2.67 4.74 -7.57
C PHE A 51 -3.05 3.60 -8.53
N PHE A 52 -3.77 2.55 -8.11
CA PHE A 52 -3.99 1.37 -8.95
C PHE A 52 -4.80 1.68 -10.22
N GLU A 53 -5.87 2.47 -10.12
CA GLU A 53 -6.66 2.86 -11.30
C GLU A 53 -5.83 3.69 -12.30
N PRO A 54 -5.11 4.78 -11.91
CA PRO A 54 -4.27 5.54 -12.82
C PRO A 54 -3.09 4.73 -13.39
N TRP A 55 -2.42 3.89 -12.57
CA TRP A 55 -1.31 3.05 -13.00
C TRP A 55 -1.76 2.04 -14.09
N SER A 56 -2.88 1.35 -13.83
CA SER A 56 -3.51 0.44 -14.81
C SER A 56 -3.86 1.16 -16.12
N LYS A 57 -4.42 2.37 -16.01
CA LYS A 57 -4.74 3.20 -17.18
C LYS A 57 -3.49 3.59 -17.97
N THR A 58 -2.42 3.99 -17.28
CA THR A 58 -1.13 4.35 -17.93
C THR A 58 -0.56 3.17 -18.71
N ILE A 59 -0.56 1.97 -18.14
CA ILE A 59 -0.09 0.75 -18.82
C ILE A 59 -0.95 0.46 -20.06
N ARG A 60 -2.27 0.60 -19.94
CA ARG A 60 -3.19 0.42 -21.06
C ARG A 60 -2.91 1.41 -22.19
N GLU A 61 -2.69 2.69 -21.87
CA GLU A 61 -2.37 3.76 -22.85
C GLU A 61 -1.02 3.50 -23.51
N GLN A 62 0.02 3.17 -22.75
CA GLN A 62 1.37 2.90 -23.28
C GLN A 62 1.47 1.61 -24.11
N SER A 63 0.54 0.67 -23.90
CA SER A 63 0.45 -0.56 -24.70
C SER A 63 -0.54 -0.47 -25.86
N ASP A 64 -1.02 0.72 -26.23
CA ASP A 64 -2.07 0.92 -27.24
C ASP A 64 -3.33 0.05 -26.99
N GLY A 65 -3.66 -0.14 -25.72
CA GLY A 65 -4.80 -0.98 -25.26
C GLY A 65 -4.55 -2.49 -25.34
N ARG A 66 -3.32 -2.92 -25.59
CA ARG A 66 -2.98 -4.35 -25.71
C ARG A 66 -2.85 -5.03 -24.33
N ILE A 67 -2.53 -4.27 -23.27
CA ILE A 67 -2.59 -4.74 -21.88
C ILE A 67 -3.84 -4.14 -21.22
N ASP A 68 -4.63 -5.00 -20.56
CA ASP A 68 -5.77 -4.62 -19.73
C ASP A 68 -5.59 -5.18 -18.32
N ILE A 69 -5.39 -4.30 -17.33
CA ILE A 69 -5.29 -4.69 -15.92
C ILE A 69 -6.66 -4.52 -15.26
N GLN A 70 -7.28 -5.63 -14.91
CA GLN A 70 -8.55 -5.67 -14.19
C GLN A 70 -8.28 -5.71 -12.68
N ILE A 71 -8.78 -4.71 -11.96
CA ILE A 71 -8.52 -4.56 -10.53
C ILE A 71 -9.65 -5.20 -9.73
N PHE A 72 -9.30 -6.08 -8.80
CA PHE A 72 -10.20 -6.79 -7.89
C PHE A 72 -9.91 -6.38 -6.44
N PRO A 73 -10.60 -5.36 -5.91
CA PRO A 73 -10.41 -4.88 -4.54
C PRO A 73 -11.09 -5.79 -3.50
N ALA A 74 -10.82 -5.53 -2.22
CA ALA A 74 -11.51 -6.13 -1.07
C ALA A 74 -11.56 -7.67 -1.12
N MET A 75 -10.47 -8.31 -1.56
CA MET A 75 -10.37 -9.78 -1.68
C MET A 75 -11.45 -10.42 -2.57
N GLN A 76 -11.94 -9.72 -3.62
CA GLN A 76 -13.03 -10.20 -4.48
C GLN A 76 -12.75 -11.53 -5.19
N LEU A 77 -11.48 -11.88 -5.41
CA LEU A 77 -11.09 -13.18 -5.98
C LEU A 77 -10.94 -14.28 -4.92
N GLY A 78 -11.36 -13.99 -3.68
CA GLY A 78 -11.35 -14.92 -2.56
C GLY A 78 -10.03 -14.96 -1.79
N GLY A 79 -10.02 -15.74 -0.70
CA GLY A 79 -8.91 -15.84 0.22
C GLY A 79 -8.91 -14.73 1.29
N LYS A 80 -7.80 -14.67 2.04
CA LYS A 80 -7.52 -13.66 3.08
C LYS A 80 -6.25 -12.90 2.72
N PRO A 81 -6.02 -11.68 3.26
CA PRO A 81 -4.83 -10.88 2.96
C PRO A 81 -3.49 -11.62 3.04
N PRO A 82 -3.23 -12.51 4.02
CA PRO A 82 -1.98 -13.28 4.05
C PRO A 82 -1.75 -14.23 2.85
N GLN A 83 -2.80 -14.55 2.09
CA GLN A 83 -2.72 -15.48 0.95
C GLN A 83 -2.39 -14.78 -0.38
N LEU A 84 -2.33 -13.44 -0.43
CA LEU A 84 -2.12 -12.69 -1.67
C LEU A 84 -0.79 -13.06 -2.35
N ALA A 85 0.30 -13.18 -1.60
CA ALA A 85 1.59 -13.60 -2.15
C ALA A 85 1.53 -15.03 -2.73
N ASP A 86 0.84 -15.95 -2.04
CA ASP A 86 0.64 -17.32 -2.53
C ASP A 86 -0.20 -17.36 -3.81
N GLN A 87 -1.20 -16.50 -3.92
CA GLN A 87 -2.04 -16.42 -5.12
C GLN A 87 -1.20 -16.06 -6.36
N VAL A 88 -0.24 -15.14 -6.22
CA VAL A 88 0.70 -14.80 -7.31
C VAL A 88 1.67 -15.95 -7.57
N ALA A 89 2.32 -16.47 -6.53
CA ALA A 89 3.29 -17.56 -6.65
C ALA A 89 2.70 -18.80 -7.33
N ASN A 90 1.41 -19.08 -7.10
CA ASN A 90 0.69 -20.20 -7.67
C ASN A 90 -0.12 -19.86 -8.95
N ASN A 91 0.07 -18.66 -9.53
CA ASN A 91 -0.61 -18.20 -10.74
C ASN A 91 -2.16 -18.19 -10.63
N VAL A 92 -2.70 -18.04 -9.42
CA VAL A 92 -4.14 -17.89 -9.17
C VAL A 92 -4.60 -16.49 -9.62
N VAL A 93 -3.75 -15.48 -9.40
CA VAL A 93 -3.89 -14.12 -9.90
C VAL A 93 -2.60 -13.69 -10.60
N ASP A 94 -2.68 -12.69 -11.46
CA ASP A 94 -1.55 -12.27 -12.28
C ASP A 94 -0.71 -11.21 -11.57
N ILE A 95 -1.36 -10.34 -10.77
CA ILE A 95 -0.70 -9.32 -9.95
C ILE A 95 -1.38 -9.28 -8.57
N ALA A 96 -0.60 -9.15 -7.52
CA ALA A 96 -1.14 -8.83 -6.18
C ALA A 96 -0.31 -7.77 -5.48
N TRP A 97 -1.03 -6.95 -4.71
CA TRP A 97 -0.41 -6.03 -3.77
C TRP A 97 -0.60 -6.57 -2.36
N THR A 98 0.50 -6.84 -1.67
CA THR A 98 0.51 -7.55 -0.40
C THR A 98 1.44 -6.92 0.62
N LEU A 99 1.18 -7.16 1.91
CA LEU A 99 2.15 -6.89 2.97
C LEU A 99 3.06 -8.11 3.12
N THR A 100 4.37 -7.88 3.10
CA THR A 100 5.37 -8.95 3.29
C THR A 100 5.27 -9.54 4.70
N VAL A 101 4.94 -8.71 5.67
CA VAL A 101 4.79 -9.05 7.10
C VAL A 101 3.59 -9.97 7.42
N TYR A 102 2.69 -10.23 6.47
CA TYR A 102 1.54 -11.12 6.70
C TYR A 102 1.86 -12.61 6.56
N THR A 103 3.06 -12.94 6.13
CA THR A 103 3.57 -14.32 6.06
C THR A 103 4.88 -14.42 6.85
N PRO A 104 4.81 -14.44 8.20
CA PRO A 104 5.99 -14.38 9.07
C PRO A 104 7.06 -15.41 8.69
N GLY A 105 8.31 -14.97 8.64
CA GLY A 105 9.46 -15.82 8.35
C GLY A 105 9.64 -16.22 6.88
N ARG A 106 8.75 -15.80 5.98
CA ARG A 106 8.87 -16.11 4.56
C ARG A 106 9.72 -15.10 3.79
N TYR A 107 9.66 -13.84 4.20
CA TYR A 107 10.31 -12.72 3.52
C TYR A 107 11.14 -11.88 4.51
N PRO A 108 12.15 -12.46 5.20
CA PRO A 108 12.86 -11.77 6.27
C PRO A 108 13.62 -10.53 5.77
N VAL A 109 14.14 -10.53 4.54
CA VAL A 109 14.79 -9.34 3.97
C VAL A 109 13.76 -8.24 3.75
N SER A 110 12.64 -8.55 3.09
CA SER A 110 11.57 -7.58 2.81
C SER A 110 10.87 -7.05 4.06
N GLU A 111 10.86 -7.80 5.16
CA GLU A 111 10.27 -7.36 6.43
C GLU A 111 11.18 -6.38 7.20
N THR A 112 12.48 -6.35 6.91
CA THR A 112 13.45 -5.53 7.65
C THR A 112 13.06 -4.05 7.75
N PRO A 113 12.55 -3.36 6.70
CA PRO A 113 12.10 -1.98 6.83
C PRO A 113 10.88 -1.77 7.75
N SER A 114 10.21 -2.86 8.17
CA SER A 114 9.07 -2.81 9.10
C SER A 114 9.47 -2.79 10.57
N LEU A 115 10.75 -2.81 10.87
CA LEU A 115 11.26 -2.71 12.24
C LEU A 115 10.91 -1.35 12.85
N PRO A 116 10.78 -1.27 14.19
CA PRO A 116 10.50 -0.02 14.88
C PRO A 116 11.50 1.08 14.52
N PHE A 117 11.00 2.29 14.29
CA PHE A 117 11.77 3.51 14.05
C PHE A 117 12.70 3.48 12.82
N MET A 118 12.38 2.65 11.81
CA MET A 118 13.10 2.66 10.53
C MET A 118 12.59 3.72 9.56
N VAL A 119 11.29 4.03 9.58
CA VAL A 119 10.67 4.92 8.60
C VAL A 119 10.94 6.40 8.89
N THR A 120 11.28 7.15 7.83
CA THR A 120 11.27 8.62 7.80
C THR A 120 10.02 9.11 7.05
N THR A 121 10.12 9.36 5.74
CA THR A 121 8.95 9.52 4.87
C THR A 121 8.66 8.21 4.14
N ALA A 122 7.44 8.02 3.64
CA ALA A 122 7.14 6.85 2.84
C ALA A 122 7.93 6.87 1.51
N GLU A 123 8.13 8.05 0.90
CA GLU A 123 8.92 8.20 -0.32
C GLU A 123 10.37 7.75 -0.10
N ALA A 124 11.08 8.37 0.83
CA ALA A 124 12.50 8.07 1.08
C ALA A 124 12.72 6.61 1.49
N THR A 125 11.90 6.12 2.42
CA THR A 125 12.02 4.75 2.91
C THR A 125 11.66 3.70 1.85
N SER A 126 10.69 3.99 0.95
CA SER A 126 10.35 3.09 -0.16
C SER A 126 11.48 2.98 -1.18
N VAL A 127 12.14 4.09 -1.49
CA VAL A 127 13.33 4.07 -2.38
C VAL A 127 14.47 3.31 -1.74
N ALA A 128 14.73 3.55 -0.45
CA ALA A 128 15.73 2.82 0.32
C ALA A 128 15.43 1.31 0.36
N MET A 129 14.17 0.94 0.62
CA MET A 129 13.71 -0.45 0.58
C MET A 129 13.95 -1.09 -0.79
N HIS A 130 13.63 -0.41 -1.88
CA HIS A 130 13.84 -0.97 -3.22
C HIS A 130 15.33 -1.26 -3.47
N LYS A 131 16.22 -0.31 -3.17
CA LYS A 131 17.67 -0.51 -3.27
C LYS A 131 18.16 -1.64 -2.38
N PHE A 132 17.62 -1.73 -1.16
CA PHE A 132 17.95 -2.80 -0.23
C PHE A 132 17.51 -4.18 -0.77
N MET A 133 16.34 -4.26 -1.39
CA MET A 133 15.86 -5.49 -2.03
C MET A 133 16.70 -5.88 -3.26
N ASP A 134 17.19 -4.91 -4.02
CA ASP A 134 18.12 -5.17 -5.14
C ASP A 134 19.46 -5.73 -4.65
N GLU A 135 19.93 -5.30 -3.46
CA GLU A 135 21.19 -5.77 -2.89
C GLU A 135 21.07 -7.14 -2.21
N PHE A 136 19.95 -7.43 -1.52
CA PHE A 136 19.84 -8.57 -0.59
C PHE A 136 18.62 -9.48 -0.80
N GLY A 137 17.55 -9.00 -1.46
CA GLY A 137 16.23 -9.66 -1.43
C GLY A 137 15.86 -10.43 -2.69
N GLN A 138 16.74 -10.58 -3.67
CA GLN A 138 16.41 -11.16 -4.98
C GLN A 138 15.90 -12.60 -4.90
N ASP A 139 16.36 -13.37 -3.91
CA ASP A 139 16.00 -14.77 -3.75
C ASP A 139 14.62 -14.99 -3.12
N GLU A 140 14.06 -13.98 -2.41
CA GLU A 140 12.78 -14.12 -1.72
C GLU A 140 11.59 -14.28 -2.66
N TYR A 141 11.69 -13.76 -3.88
CA TYR A 141 10.58 -13.71 -4.86
C TYR A 141 10.83 -14.61 -6.08
N ARG A 142 11.56 -15.72 -5.92
CA ARG A 142 11.81 -16.65 -7.02
C ARG A 142 10.50 -17.13 -7.65
N GLY A 143 10.41 -17.07 -8.98
CA GLY A 143 9.21 -17.41 -9.73
C GLY A 143 8.13 -16.33 -9.80
N MET A 144 8.39 -15.18 -9.18
CA MET A 144 7.57 -13.97 -9.28
C MET A 144 8.43 -12.81 -9.80
N LYS A 145 7.78 -11.81 -10.41
CA LYS A 145 8.42 -10.55 -10.78
C LYS A 145 7.94 -9.47 -9.82
N PRO A 146 8.80 -8.97 -8.92
CA PRO A 146 8.48 -7.77 -8.16
C PRO A 146 8.36 -6.57 -9.11
N LEU A 147 7.28 -5.83 -9.00
CA LEU A 147 7.05 -4.58 -9.74
C LEU A 147 7.46 -3.37 -8.91
N ALA A 148 7.22 -3.41 -7.59
CA ALA A 148 7.67 -2.38 -6.66
C ALA A 148 7.76 -2.95 -5.24
N PHE A 149 8.66 -2.38 -4.45
CA PHE A 149 8.73 -2.52 -3.01
C PHE A 149 8.51 -1.15 -2.37
N HIS A 150 7.70 -1.07 -1.34
CA HIS A 150 7.45 0.21 -0.69
C HIS A 150 6.99 0.04 0.76
N VAL A 151 6.95 1.15 1.47
CA VAL A 151 6.38 1.26 2.82
C VAL A 151 5.26 2.29 2.83
N HIS A 152 4.47 2.34 3.91
CA HIS A 152 3.57 3.45 4.20
C HIS A 152 4.26 4.52 5.08
N ALA A 153 3.64 5.68 5.27
CA ALA A 153 4.11 6.71 6.20
C ALA A 153 4.16 6.18 7.64
N GLY A 154 4.96 6.79 8.49
CA GLY A 154 5.13 6.35 9.88
C GLY A 154 3.81 6.19 10.62
N GLY A 155 3.64 5.08 11.32
CA GLY A 155 2.46 4.78 12.12
C GLY A 155 2.28 5.77 13.28
N LYS A 156 1.01 6.07 13.60
CA LYS A 156 0.55 6.89 14.71
C LYS A 156 -0.48 6.10 15.48
N PHE A 157 -0.65 6.35 16.76
CA PHE A 157 -1.72 5.73 17.54
C PHE A 157 -3.06 6.39 17.23
N HIS A 158 -4.03 5.57 16.89
CA HIS A 158 -5.44 5.95 16.77
C HIS A 158 -6.20 5.25 17.87
N MET A 159 -6.60 5.99 18.91
CA MET A 159 -7.12 5.45 20.16
C MET A 159 -8.59 5.80 20.33
N ARG A 160 -9.37 4.84 20.86
CA ARG A 160 -10.79 5.04 21.13
C ARG A 160 -11.01 6.12 22.19
N ASP A 161 -10.44 5.93 23.37
CA ASP A 161 -10.81 6.69 24.55
C ASP A 161 -9.59 7.25 25.33
N THR A 162 -8.36 6.82 25.00
CA THR A 162 -7.14 7.14 25.76
C THR A 162 -6.17 7.96 24.92
N ALA A 163 -5.66 9.07 25.45
CA ALA A 163 -4.53 9.80 24.89
C ALA A 163 -3.23 9.09 25.24
N ILE A 164 -2.27 9.03 24.29
CA ILE A 164 -0.93 8.50 24.52
C ILE A 164 0.06 9.64 24.44
N GLU A 165 0.61 10.05 25.58
CA GLU A 165 1.62 11.10 25.70
C GLU A 165 2.98 10.54 26.10
N ASN A 166 2.97 9.41 26.82
CA ASN A 166 4.17 8.75 27.34
C ASN A 166 3.94 7.22 27.47
N GLN A 167 5.00 6.48 27.83
CA GLN A 167 4.98 5.03 27.92
C GLN A 167 3.96 4.50 28.94
N ALA A 168 3.73 5.19 30.05
CA ALA A 168 2.80 4.73 31.09
C ALA A 168 1.35 4.70 30.58
N ASP A 169 1.01 5.53 29.57
CA ASP A 169 -0.32 5.55 28.97
C ASP A 169 -0.61 4.32 28.11
N LEU A 170 0.41 3.53 27.75
CA LEU A 170 0.28 2.28 27.00
C LEU A 170 -0.02 1.07 27.88
N GLU A 171 0.19 1.17 29.20
CA GLU A 171 0.13 0.02 30.12
C GLU A 171 -1.23 -0.68 30.06
N GLY A 172 -1.19 -1.97 29.68
CA GLY A 172 -2.37 -2.84 29.61
C GLY A 172 -3.36 -2.54 28.48
N LEU A 173 -3.09 -1.56 27.60
CA LEU A 173 -3.97 -1.27 26.46
C LEU A 173 -3.84 -2.32 25.36
N GLN A 174 -4.98 -2.81 24.89
CA GLN A 174 -5.04 -3.74 23.77
C GLN A 174 -4.84 -2.97 22.44
N ILE A 175 -3.65 -3.06 21.87
CA ILE A 175 -3.28 -2.35 20.64
C ILE A 175 -3.15 -3.35 19.48
N ARG A 176 -3.87 -3.10 18.40
CA ARG A 176 -3.69 -3.90 17.18
C ARG A 176 -2.28 -3.77 16.65
N ALA A 177 -1.60 -4.90 16.47
CA ALA A 177 -0.29 -5.01 15.86
C ALA A 177 -0.38 -5.65 14.45
N PRO A 178 0.33 -5.13 13.44
CA PRO A 178 0.33 -5.71 12.10
C PRO A 178 1.20 -6.97 11.97
N ASN A 179 2.26 -7.08 12.76
CA ASN A 179 3.28 -8.12 12.69
C ASN A 179 3.93 -8.34 14.07
N GLN A 180 4.79 -9.38 14.16
CA GLN A 180 5.43 -9.78 15.41
C GLN A 180 6.41 -8.73 15.94
N SER A 181 7.20 -8.08 15.08
CA SER A 181 8.19 -7.07 15.49
C SER A 181 7.52 -5.86 16.14
N VAL A 182 6.44 -5.35 15.52
CA VAL A 182 5.64 -4.25 16.10
C VAL A 182 4.95 -4.71 17.38
N GLY A 183 4.41 -5.94 17.40
CA GLY A 183 3.80 -6.50 18.61
C GLY A 183 4.80 -6.61 19.76
N LYS A 184 6.01 -7.09 19.50
CA LYS A 184 7.08 -7.15 20.50
C LYS A 184 7.46 -5.76 21.02
N ALA A 185 7.58 -4.77 20.13
CA ALA A 185 7.84 -3.39 20.53
C ALA A 185 6.73 -2.85 21.43
N LEU A 186 5.46 -3.04 21.06
CA LEU A 186 4.31 -2.64 21.88
C LEU A 186 4.31 -3.31 23.26
N SER A 187 4.63 -4.62 23.34
CA SER A 187 4.75 -5.33 24.63
C SER A 187 5.87 -4.77 25.50
N ILE A 188 7.03 -4.45 24.93
CA ILE A 188 8.15 -3.82 25.66
C ILE A 188 7.73 -2.46 26.23
N LEU A 189 6.86 -1.75 25.50
CA LEU A 189 6.35 -0.45 25.92
C LEU A 189 5.17 -0.55 26.91
N GLY A 190 4.69 -1.75 27.25
CA GLY A 190 3.65 -1.99 28.26
C GLY A 190 2.26 -2.29 27.68
N ALA A 191 2.07 -2.22 26.38
CA ALA A 191 0.80 -2.55 25.75
C ALA A 191 0.60 -4.07 25.57
N GLU A 192 -0.64 -4.49 25.35
CA GLU A 192 -1.04 -5.84 24.99
C GLU A 192 -1.33 -5.93 23.48
N PRO A 193 -0.42 -6.47 22.65
CA PRO A 193 -0.63 -6.52 21.20
C PRO A 193 -1.66 -7.58 20.81
N VAL A 194 -2.59 -7.21 19.93
CA VAL A 194 -3.58 -8.11 19.33
C VAL A 194 -3.33 -8.20 17.81
N PHE A 195 -3.18 -9.42 17.29
CA PHE A 195 -2.75 -9.66 15.91
C PHE A 195 -3.93 -10.04 15.01
N PHE A 196 -4.21 -9.23 14.01
CA PHE A 196 -5.09 -9.56 12.89
C PHE A 196 -4.86 -8.61 11.70
N PRO A 197 -5.29 -9.00 10.47
CA PRO A 197 -5.16 -8.16 9.29
C PRO A 197 -5.91 -6.84 9.44
N VAL A 198 -5.47 -5.80 8.71
CA VAL A 198 -6.08 -4.45 8.76
C VAL A 198 -7.57 -4.46 8.39
N THR A 199 -8.03 -5.43 7.60
CA THR A 199 -9.43 -5.59 7.19
C THR A 199 -10.38 -5.90 8.36
N GLU A 200 -9.86 -6.43 9.46
CA GLU A 200 -10.64 -6.78 10.68
C GLU A 200 -10.61 -5.67 11.74
N MET A 201 -9.75 -4.67 11.57
CA MET A 201 -9.47 -3.62 12.55
C MET A 201 -10.71 -2.79 12.94
N ALA A 202 -11.50 -2.34 11.95
CA ALA A 202 -12.69 -1.53 12.23
C ALA A 202 -13.70 -2.29 13.10
N VAL A 203 -13.85 -3.60 12.88
CA VAL A 203 -14.70 -4.47 13.68
C VAL A 203 -14.12 -4.66 15.10
N GLY A 204 -12.79 -4.83 15.19
CA GLY A 204 -12.08 -4.93 16.48
C GLY A 204 -12.27 -3.68 17.34
N LEU A 205 -12.13 -2.49 16.77
CA LEU A 205 -12.38 -1.21 17.45
C LEU A 205 -13.86 -1.06 17.85
N ALA A 206 -14.80 -1.33 16.94
CA ALA A 206 -16.23 -1.16 17.21
C ALA A 206 -16.73 -2.09 18.32
N ASN A 207 -16.18 -3.30 18.42
CA ASN A 207 -16.57 -4.30 19.42
C ASN A 207 -15.74 -4.22 20.73
N GLY A 208 -14.76 -3.31 20.82
CA GLY A 208 -13.91 -3.18 22.00
C GLY A 208 -12.93 -4.34 22.21
N VAL A 209 -12.58 -5.05 21.14
CA VAL A 209 -11.52 -6.09 21.16
C VAL A 209 -10.15 -5.45 21.26
N ILE A 210 -10.01 -4.22 20.76
CA ILE A 210 -8.82 -3.37 20.87
C ILE A 210 -9.21 -1.97 21.35
N ASP A 211 -8.32 -1.35 22.13
CA ASP A 211 -8.44 0.04 22.58
C ASP A 211 -7.94 1.02 21.54
N GLY A 212 -7.06 0.55 20.66
CA GLY A 212 -6.50 1.35 19.59
C GLY A 212 -5.70 0.55 18.59
N THR A 213 -5.10 1.27 17.67
CA THR A 213 -4.23 0.72 16.62
C THR A 213 -3.11 1.70 16.30
N CYS A 214 -1.98 1.20 15.81
CA CYS A 214 -0.92 2.03 15.28
C CYS A 214 -0.91 1.91 13.76
N LEU A 215 -1.17 3.01 13.04
CA LEU A 215 -1.31 3.06 11.57
C LEU A 215 -1.02 4.49 11.05
N PRO A 216 -0.73 4.69 9.74
CA PRO A 216 -0.71 6.03 9.14
C PRO A 216 -2.12 6.59 8.96
N TYR A 217 -2.23 7.91 8.74
CA TYR A 217 -3.54 8.54 8.48
C TYR A 217 -4.16 8.12 7.14
N GLU A 218 -3.36 7.61 6.19
CA GLU A 218 -3.87 7.20 4.88
C GLU A 218 -4.97 6.14 4.95
N VAL A 219 -4.97 5.30 5.99
CA VAL A 219 -6.00 4.25 6.18
C VAL A 219 -7.32 4.79 6.75
N VAL A 220 -7.33 6.00 7.30
CA VAL A 220 -8.51 6.61 7.93
C VAL A 220 -9.74 6.64 7.01
N PRO A 221 -9.63 7.08 5.73
CA PRO A 221 -10.78 7.09 4.82
C PRO A 221 -11.33 5.69 4.53
N ALA A 222 -10.43 4.71 4.35
CA ALA A 222 -10.79 3.35 3.96
C ALA A 222 -11.59 2.61 5.04
N PHE A 223 -11.24 2.82 6.31
CA PHE A 223 -11.80 2.11 7.45
C PHE A 223 -12.59 3.02 8.41
N LYS A 224 -12.78 4.30 8.06
CA LYS A 224 -13.52 5.29 8.85
C LYS A 224 -13.00 5.42 10.29
N LEU A 225 -11.69 5.38 10.48
CA LEU A 225 -11.10 5.43 11.83
C LEU A 225 -11.50 6.69 12.61
N HIS A 226 -11.69 7.83 11.92
CA HIS A 226 -12.16 9.06 12.53
C HIS A 226 -13.54 8.94 13.23
N GLU A 227 -14.34 7.91 12.87
CA GLU A 227 -15.63 7.61 13.53
C GLU A 227 -15.47 6.68 14.73
N LEU A 228 -14.39 5.89 14.77
CA LEU A 228 -14.15 4.80 15.73
C LEU A 228 -13.13 5.18 16.82
N THR A 229 -12.40 6.28 16.63
CA THR A 229 -11.34 6.74 17.53
C THR A 229 -11.51 8.20 17.86
N SER A 230 -11.11 8.60 19.08
CA SER A 230 -11.23 9.98 19.58
C SER A 230 -9.89 10.69 19.67
N PHE A 231 -8.78 9.95 19.74
CA PHE A 231 -7.42 10.49 19.90
C PHE A 231 -6.50 9.97 18.81
N HIS A 232 -5.65 10.86 18.29
CA HIS A 232 -4.62 10.57 17.32
C HIS A 232 -3.29 11.06 17.87
N CYS A 233 -2.44 10.12 18.29
CA CYS A 233 -1.20 10.44 18.98
C CYS A 233 -0.02 10.13 18.05
N ALA A 234 0.79 11.15 17.75
CA ALA A 234 1.89 11.08 16.79
C ALA A 234 3.21 11.52 17.42
N PRO A 235 4.36 10.97 17.00
CA PRO A 235 5.65 11.57 17.32
C PRO A 235 5.72 13.04 16.89
N ALA A 236 6.45 13.86 17.66
CA ALA A 236 6.80 15.21 17.26
C ALA A 236 7.46 15.22 15.86
N GLU A 237 7.23 16.31 15.11
CA GLU A 237 7.73 16.43 13.73
C GLU A 237 9.27 16.27 13.65
N GLY A 238 9.74 15.71 12.52
CA GLY A 238 11.16 15.56 12.19
C GLY A 238 11.86 14.35 12.80
N GLY A 239 11.11 13.45 13.49
CA GLY A 239 11.61 12.17 13.98
C GLY A 239 11.32 11.00 13.02
N ARG A 240 11.94 9.84 13.28
CA ARG A 240 11.52 8.58 12.65
C ARG A 240 10.15 8.17 13.17
N GLY A 241 9.29 7.67 12.29
CA GLY A 241 7.98 7.15 12.66
C GLY A 241 8.06 5.89 13.52
N LEU A 242 7.02 5.59 14.29
CA LEU A 242 6.99 4.44 15.20
C LEU A 242 7.28 3.12 14.45
N TYR A 243 6.71 2.94 13.28
CA TYR A 243 7.00 1.84 12.35
C TYR A 243 6.38 2.15 10.98
N ALA A 244 6.74 1.37 9.98
CA ALA A 244 5.97 1.22 8.75
C ALA A 244 5.82 -0.27 8.44
N ASN A 245 4.84 -0.64 7.60
CA ASN A 245 4.83 -1.98 7.03
C ASN A 245 5.50 -1.97 5.66
N SER A 246 6.18 -3.06 5.36
CA SER A 246 6.73 -3.33 4.04
C SER A 246 5.68 -3.98 3.14
N PHE A 247 5.62 -3.53 1.91
CA PHE A 247 4.73 -4.01 0.87
C PHE A 247 5.50 -4.44 -0.36
N ALA A 248 4.91 -5.38 -1.10
CA ALA A 248 5.35 -5.75 -2.43
C ALA A 248 4.17 -5.71 -3.41
N LEU A 249 4.38 -5.11 -4.57
CA LEU A 249 3.54 -5.28 -5.74
C LEU A 249 4.19 -6.36 -6.61
N LEU A 250 3.57 -7.53 -6.65
CA LEU A 250 4.14 -8.75 -7.26
C LEU A 250 3.35 -9.14 -8.50
N MET A 251 4.05 -9.57 -9.53
CA MET A 251 3.48 -10.19 -10.72
C MET A 251 3.90 -11.65 -10.81
N ALA A 252 2.99 -12.53 -11.22
CA ALA A 252 3.29 -13.93 -11.46
C ALA A 252 4.33 -14.07 -12.58
N GLY A 253 5.39 -14.85 -12.34
CA GLY A 253 6.46 -15.05 -13.32
C GLY A 253 5.93 -15.53 -14.65
N ASN A 254 5.04 -16.54 -14.65
CA ASN A 254 4.42 -17.04 -15.87
C ASN A 254 3.61 -15.98 -16.63
N ALA A 255 2.91 -15.07 -15.92
CA ALA A 255 2.15 -14.00 -16.57
C ALA A 255 3.08 -13.02 -17.30
N TYR A 256 4.23 -12.72 -16.70
CA TYR A 256 5.26 -11.87 -17.32
C TYR A 256 5.98 -12.59 -18.45
N ASP A 257 6.47 -13.81 -18.20
CA ASP A 257 7.32 -14.57 -19.15
C ASP A 257 6.61 -14.86 -20.48
N ASN A 258 5.29 -15.09 -20.43
CA ASN A 258 4.47 -15.39 -21.60
C ASN A 258 4.04 -14.15 -22.41
N MET A 259 4.38 -12.94 -21.95
CA MET A 259 4.05 -11.69 -22.69
C MET A 259 5.00 -11.50 -23.87
N PRO A 260 4.54 -10.86 -24.97
CA PRO A 260 5.41 -10.33 -26.00
C PRO A 260 6.46 -9.37 -25.43
N ASP A 261 7.67 -9.33 -25.98
CA ASP A 261 8.77 -8.53 -25.44
C ASP A 261 8.49 -7.02 -25.42
N ASP A 262 7.76 -6.51 -26.39
CA ASP A 262 7.34 -5.11 -26.42
C ASP A 262 6.32 -4.77 -25.31
N LEU A 263 5.48 -5.73 -24.90
CA LEU A 263 4.57 -5.58 -23.77
C LEU A 263 5.29 -5.75 -22.42
N LYS A 264 6.31 -6.63 -22.35
CA LYS A 264 7.22 -6.69 -21.19
C LYS A 264 7.88 -5.35 -20.95
N ALA A 265 8.37 -4.70 -22.03
CA ALA A 265 8.99 -3.38 -21.95
C ALA A 265 8.03 -2.32 -21.36
N VAL A 266 6.72 -2.39 -21.64
CA VAL A 266 5.73 -1.50 -21.01
C VAL A 266 5.60 -1.78 -19.51
N ILE A 267 5.56 -3.05 -19.09
CA ILE A 267 5.51 -3.42 -17.66
C ILE A 267 6.79 -2.94 -16.96
N ASP A 268 7.97 -3.18 -17.56
CA ASP A 268 9.26 -2.79 -16.99
C ASP A 268 9.39 -1.26 -16.83
N ALA A 269 8.92 -0.48 -17.80
CA ALA A 269 8.90 0.97 -17.73
C ALA A 269 7.95 1.53 -16.67
N ASN A 270 7.00 0.72 -16.18
CA ASN A 270 6.04 1.07 -15.14
C ASN A 270 6.25 0.26 -13.83
N SER A 271 7.48 -0.14 -13.57
CA SER A 271 7.90 -0.90 -12.39
C SER A 271 9.26 -0.40 -11.87
N GLY A 272 9.79 -1.06 -10.84
CA GLY A 272 11.10 -0.76 -10.29
C GLY A 272 11.12 0.42 -9.31
N ILE A 273 12.31 0.99 -9.14
CA ILE A 273 12.57 2.01 -8.12
C ILE A 273 11.73 3.29 -8.31
N ASP A 274 11.47 3.69 -9.57
CA ASP A 274 10.66 4.87 -9.86
C ASP A 274 9.20 4.65 -9.46
N LEU A 275 8.67 3.44 -9.65
CA LEU A 275 7.34 3.07 -9.16
C LEU A 275 7.31 3.05 -7.63
N SER A 276 8.33 2.51 -6.97
CA SER A 276 8.46 2.53 -5.50
C SER A 276 8.47 3.96 -4.96
N ARG A 277 9.22 4.87 -5.58
CA ARG A 277 9.22 6.30 -5.26
C ARG A 277 7.84 6.92 -5.44
N GLN A 278 7.18 6.66 -6.56
CA GLN A 278 5.84 7.18 -6.84
C GLN A 278 4.82 6.71 -5.81
N ILE A 279 4.83 5.43 -5.44
CA ILE A 279 3.94 4.87 -4.42
C ILE A 279 4.22 5.52 -3.07
N GLY A 280 5.49 5.60 -2.64
CA GLY A 280 5.86 6.21 -1.36
C GLY A 280 5.39 7.67 -1.28
N LYS A 281 5.66 8.48 -2.30
CA LYS A 281 5.18 9.86 -2.40
C LYS A 281 3.65 9.97 -2.33
N GLN A 282 2.94 9.02 -2.93
CA GLN A 282 1.49 8.96 -2.87
C GLN A 282 1.01 8.70 -1.43
N PHE A 283 1.66 7.75 -0.72
CA PHE A 283 1.35 7.47 0.69
C PHE A 283 1.57 8.71 1.58
N ASP A 284 2.66 9.43 1.41
CA ASP A 284 2.90 10.69 2.15
C ASP A 284 1.80 11.73 1.86
N SER A 285 1.34 11.83 0.60
CA SER A 285 0.27 12.76 0.23
C SER A 285 -1.08 12.43 0.86
N PHE A 286 -1.38 11.15 1.08
CA PHE A 286 -2.64 10.69 1.66
C PHE A 286 -2.75 10.98 3.17
N GLU A 287 -1.64 11.21 3.86
CA GLU A 287 -1.62 11.56 5.28
C GLU A 287 -2.48 12.78 5.57
N SER A 288 -2.39 13.80 4.73
CA SER A 288 -3.17 15.04 4.90
C SER A 288 -4.68 14.82 4.78
N VAL A 289 -5.11 13.87 3.95
CA VAL A 289 -6.54 13.54 3.76
C VAL A 289 -7.12 12.91 5.03
N GLY A 290 -6.46 11.89 5.55
CA GLY A 290 -6.90 11.21 6.77
C GLY A 290 -6.83 12.11 7.99
N TYR A 291 -5.76 12.90 8.14
CA TYR A 291 -5.65 13.91 9.20
C TYR A 291 -6.83 14.88 9.17
N LYS A 292 -7.14 15.43 7.97
CA LYS A 292 -8.26 16.38 7.83
C LYS A 292 -9.61 15.75 8.22
N MET A 293 -9.85 14.48 7.86
CA MET A 293 -11.10 13.80 8.24
C MET A 293 -11.23 13.66 9.76
N CYS A 294 -10.13 13.37 10.47
CA CYS A 294 -10.10 13.34 11.92
C CYS A 294 -10.36 14.73 12.53
N ALA A 295 -9.73 15.77 11.97
CA ALA A 295 -9.89 17.16 12.42
C ALA A 295 -11.34 17.67 12.20
N ASP A 296 -11.91 17.43 11.02
CA ASP A 296 -13.29 17.80 10.70
C ASP A 296 -14.32 17.11 11.61
N ARG A 297 -13.99 15.90 12.09
CA ARG A 297 -14.81 15.15 13.07
C ARG A 297 -14.71 15.72 14.49
N GLY A 298 -13.67 16.51 14.79
CA GLY A 298 -13.38 17.04 16.11
C GLY A 298 -12.60 16.07 17.00
N ASN A 299 -11.91 15.10 16.42
CA ASN A 299 -10.99 14.23 17.16
C ASN A 299 -9.83 15.05 17.74
N LYS A 300 -9.20 14.54 18.78
CA LYS A 300 -8.10 15.18 19.49
C LYS A 300 -6.76 14.69 18.96
N PHE A 301 -5.82 15.62 18.79
CA PHE A 301 -4.46 15.33 18.36
C PHE A 301 -3.51 15.52 19.54
N VAL A 302 -2.62 14.56 19.72
CA VAL A 302 -1.64 14.53 20.80
C VAL A 302 -0.25 14.35 20.20
N GLU A 303 0.66 15.21 20.57
CA GLU A 303 2.06 15.09 20.18
C GLU A 303 2.81 14.32 21.27
N ILE A 304 3.46 13.21 20.90
CA ILE A 304 4.33 12.46 21.78
C ILE A 304 5.69 13.15 21.76
N PRO A 305 6.21 13.63 22.91
CA PRO A 305 7.45 14.38 22.97
C PRO A 305 8.64 13.62 22.39
N LYS A 306 9.56 14.33 21.71
CA LYS A 306 10.76 13.72 21.13
C LYS A 306 11.57 12.92 22.15
N ALA A 307 11.74 13.42 23.37
CA ALA A 307 12.45 12.71 24.43
C ALA A 307 11.79 11.38 24.82
N GLU A 308 10.46 11.27 24.66
CA GLU A 308 9.72 10.03 24.88
C GLU A 308 9.97 9.04 23.75
N ILE A 309 9.94 9.51 22.51
CA ILE A 309 10.26 8.69 21.33
C ILE A 309 11.69 8.14 21.41
N GLU A 310 12.68 8.96 21.83
CA GLU A 310 14.06 8.53 22.03
C GLU A 310 14.16 7.43 23.11
N ARG A 311 13.37 7.53 24.20
CA ARG A 311 13.29 6.46 25.22
C ARG A 311 12.66 5.18 24.66
N TRP A 312 11.59 5.28 23.88
CA TRP A 312 10.94 4.12 23.25
C TRP A 312 11.87 3.43 22.25
N GLN A 313 12.59 4.20 21.45
CA GLN A 313 13.59 3.68 20.52
C GLN A 313 14.68 2.89 21.26
N ALA A 314 15.22 3.45 22.35
CA ALA A 314 16.22 2.74 23.16
C ALA A 314 15.62 1.48 23.81
N ALA A 315 14.41 1.54 24.36
CA ALA A 315 13.76 0.40 24.99
C ALA A 315 13.46 -0.73 24.02
N THR A 316 13.13 -0.42 22.78
CA THR A 316 12.76 -1.41 21.75
C THR A 316 13.94 -1.95 20.93
N GLN A 317 15.17 -1.53 21.24
CA GLN A 317 16.40 -2.06 20.59
C GLN A 317 16.45 -3.60 20.57
N PRO A 318 16.02 -4.35 21.60
CA PRO A 318 15.98 -5.82 21.56
C PRO A 318 15.16 -6.41 20.39
N VAL A 319 14.19 -5.65 19.82
CA VAL A 319 13.45 -6.10 18.64
C VAL A 319 14.36 -6.13 17.40
N VAL A 320 15.24 -5.14 17.29
CA VAL A 320 16.23 -5.07 16.18
C VAL A 320 17.30 -6.13 16.35
N ASP A 321 17.74 -6.36 17.58
CA ASP A 321 18.75 -7.38 17.90
C ASP A 321 18.26 -8.79 17.55
N ASP A 322 17.01 -9.14 17.92
CA ASP A 322 16.38 -10.41 17.54
C ASP A 322 16.20 -10.52 16.01
N TRP A 323 15.95 -9.39 15.33
CA TRP A 323 15.83 -9.43 13.88
C TRP A 323 17.17 -9.69 13.18
N ILE A 324 18.26 -9.16 13.74
CA ILE A 324 19.63 -9.49 13.30
C ILE A 324 19.83 -11.01 13.38
N GLU A 325 19.44 -11.65 14.49
CA GLU A 325 19.51 -13.11 14.64
C GLU A 325 18.66 -13.83 13.60
N THR A 326 17.41 -13.34 13.36
CA THR A 326 16.51 -13.89 12.32
C THR A 326 17.16 -13.85 10.92
N LEU A 327 17.83 -12.75 10.58
CA LEU A 327 18.54 -12.61 9.31
C LEU A 327 19.77 -13.54 9.25
N ASN A 328 20.51 -13.68 10.36
CA ASN A 328 21.64 -14.59 10.46
C ASN A 328 21.20 -16.05 10.26
N ASP A 329 20.10 -16.46 10.87
CA ASP A 329 19.51 -17.80 10.72
C ASP A 329 19.04 -18.05 9.28
N ALA A 330 18.62 -17.00 8.57
CA ALA A 330 18.28 -17.06 7.13
C ALA A 330 19.53 -17.05 6.21
N GLY A 331 20.75 -17.03 6.77
CA GLY A 331 22.00 -17.11 6.02
C GLY A 331 22.58 -15.77 5.56
N HIS A 332 22.11 -14.66 6.13
CA HIS A 332 22.60 -13.31 5.86
C HIS A 332 23.51 -12.80 6.97
N ASP A 333 24.22 -11.69 6.73
CA ASP A 333 24.83 -10.90 7.78
C ASP A 333 23.82 -9.82 8.25
N GLY A 334 23.03 -10.15 9.26
CA GLY A 334 21.93 -9.31 9.73
C GLY A 334 22.41 -7.92 10.18
N LYS A 335 23.55 -7.83 10.83
CA LYS A 335 24.11 -6.53 11.27
C LYS A 335 24.47 -5.63 10.08
N VAL A 336 25.16 -6.19 9.09
CA VAL A 336 25.52 -5.46 7.86
C VAL A 336 24.25 -4.99 7.14
N MET A 337 23.24 -5.83 7.07
CA MET A 337 21.95 -5.49 6.41
C MET A 337 21.23 -4.35 7.13
N ILE A 338 21.12 -4.39 8.46
CA ILE A 338 20.48 -3.32 9.24
C ILE A 338 21.24 -2.00 9.06
N ASP A 339 22.57 -2.03 9.16
CA ASP A 339 23.40 -0.85 8.97
C ASP A 339 23.26 -0.28 7.55
N ARG A 340 23.21 -1.17 6.54
CA ARG A 340 23.02 -0.77 5.13
C ARG A 340 21.66 -0.15 4.88
N LEU A 341 20.61 -0.72 5.42
CA LEU A 341 19.25 -0.17 5.29
C LEU A 341 19.18 1.24 5.91
N ASN A 342 19.74 1.43 7.12
CA ASN A 342 19.78 2.75 7.75
C ASN A 342 20.54 3.77 6.88
N GLN A 343 21.71 3.40 6.32
CA GLN A 343 22.45 4.26 5.40
C GLN A 343 21.64 4.65 4.17
N LEU A 344 20.91 3.70 3.58
CA LEU A 344 20.05 3.96 2.43
C LEU A 344 18.90 4.92 2.77
N ILE A 345 18.26 4.73 3.92
CA ILE A 345 17.17 5.60 4.39
C ILE A 345 17.69 7.01 4.65
N ASP A 346 18.82 7.15 5.34
CA ASP A 346 19.42 8.45 5.67
C ASP A 346 19.83 9.20 4.39
N ALA A 347 20.38 8.48 3.40
CA ALA A 347 20.77 9.07 2.11
C ALA A 347 19.58 9.57 1.28
N GLU A 348 18.41 8.93 1.38
CA GLU A 348 17.19 9.35 0.66
C GLU A 348 16.41 10.43 1.44
N THR A 349 16.67 10.60 2.73
CA THR A 349 15.99 11.58 3.60
C THR A 349 16.71 12.93 3.60
N ALA A 350 18.02 12.98 3.32
CA ALA A 350 18.86 14.18 3.30
C ALA A 350 18.48 15.13 2.15
#